data_5c90a28c46f0b54e3c9fd4fb8dbbf07b
#
_entry.id   5c90a28c46f0b54e3c9fd4fb8dbbf07b
#
_cell.length_a   1.000
_cell.length_b   1.000
_cell.length_c   1.000
_cell.angle_alpha   90.00
_cell.angle_beta   90.00
_cell.angle_gamma   90.00
#
_symmetry.space_group_name_H-M   'P 1'
#
loop_
_entity.id
_entity.type
_entity.pdbx_description
1 polymer ?
#
loop_
_entity_poly.entity_id
_entity_poly.type
_entity_poly.pdbx_seq_one_letter_code
_entity_poly.pdbx_strand_id
1 'polypeptide(L)'
;MYNPFNIISSFRLSFLPPLMIYLAAGVSGLTNIVGLFFVKEYLDLSAAFLAGLGFWAGLPWVLKMPLGHIVDLIWKFKSILVFFGAFIMAISSLIMYFLIAHKSEMIAILNAETWFIISTLLAPIGFVLQDVVADALTAVSYTHLTLPTTAYV
;
A
#
# COMPACT_ATOMS: atom_id res chain seq x y z
N MET A 1 -2.06 -1.27 37.80
CA MET A 1 -2.93 -2.34 37.26
C MET A 1 -3.40 -1.89 35.87
N TYR A 2 -2.90 -2.50 34.80
CA TYR A 2 -3.23 -2.10 33.42
C TYR A 2 -4.65 -2.60 33.12
N ASN A 3 -5.59 -1.69 32.86
CA ASN A 3 -6.96 -2.07 32.52
C ASN A 3 -7.08 -2.15 30.99
N PRO A 4 -7.17 -3.36 30.41
CA PRO A 4 -7.21 -3.54 28.96
C PRO A 4 -8.44 -2.92 28.28
N PHE A 5 -9.47 -2.55 29.03
CA PHE A 5 -10.69 -1.93 28.51
C PHE A 5 -10.59 -0.41 28.30
N ASN A 6 -9.46 0.22 28.64
CA ASN A 6 -9.23 1.66 28.42
C ASN A 6 -8.76 2.01 26.99
N ILE A 7 -8.76 1.03 26.07
CA ILE A 7 -8.32 1.26 24.68
C ILE A 7 -9.20 2.31 23.99
N ILE A 8 -10.51 2.31 24.25
CA ILE A 8 -11.45 3.25 23.64
C ILE A 8 -11.24 4.68 24.14
N SER A 9 -10.90 4.86 25.42
CA SER A 9 -10.65 6.19 25.99
C SER A 9 -9.30 6.80 25.57
N SER A 10 -8.38 5.96 25.06
CA SER A 10 -7.06 6.37 24.57
C SER A 10 -7.03 6.64 23.08
N PHE A 11 -8.16 6.44 22.36
CA PHE A 11 -8.24 6.66 20.92
C PHE A 11 -8.12 8.15 20.60
N ARG A 12 -7.07 8.51 19.86
CA ARG A 12 -6.84 9.87 19.38
C ARG A 12 -7.08 9.94 17.87
N LEU A 13 -7.60 11.07 17.42
CA LEU A 13 -7.86 11.31 15.99
C LEU A 13 -6.60 11.16 15.13
N SER A 14 -5.41 11.37 15.73
CA SER A 14 -4.12 11.17 15.06
C SER A 14 -3.82 9.73 14.63
N PHE A 15 -4.50 8.73 15.23
CA PHE A 15 -4.35 7.32 14.81
C PHE A 15 -5.22 6.95 13.61
N LEU A 16 -6.16 7.81 13.24
CA LEU A 16 -7.11 7.51 12.18
C LEU A 16 -6.45 7.36 10.80
N PRO A 17 -5.52 8.24 10.35
CA PRO A 17 -4.85 8.08 9.06
C PRO A 17 -4.08 6.75 8.92
N PRO A 18 -3.18 6.35 9.83
CA PRO A 18 -2.50 5.06 9.73
C PRO A 18 -3.48 3.89 9.82
N LEU A 19 -4.53 3.96 10.68
CA LEU A 19 -5.55 2.93 10.77
C LEU A 19 -6.26 2.71 9.42
N MET A 20 -6.65 3.78 8.74
CA MET A 20 -7.30 3.71 7.43
C MET A 20 -6.39 3.07 6.37
N ILE A 21 -5.11 3.37 6.38
CA ILE A 21 -4.12 2.78 5.47
C ILE A 21 -4.00 1.27 5.72
N TYR A 22 -3.87 0.84 6.97
CA TYR A 22 -3.78 -0.58 7.29
C TYR A 22 -5.07 -1.36 7.05
N LEU A 23 -6.24 -0.74 7.27
CA LEU A 23 -7.53 -1.35 6.90
C LEU A 23 -7.63 -1.54 5.39
N ALA A 24 -7.27 -0.52 4.61
CA ALA A 24 -7.25 -0.62 3.14
C ALA A 24 -6.27 -1.72 2.66
N ALA A 25 -5.11 -1.82 3.29
CA ALA A 25 -4.13 -2.88 3.04
C ALA A 25 -4.69 -4.28 3.33
N GLY A 26 -5.35 -4.45 4.47
CA GLY A 26 -5.98 -5.71 4.86
C GLY A 26 -7.07 -6.16 3.89
N VAL A 27 -7.93 -5.23 3.48
CA VAL A 27 -8.99 -5.51 2.49
C VAL A 27 -8.41 -5.90 1.13
N SER A 28 -7.40 -5.16 0.65
CA SER A 28 -6.73 -5.49 -0.62
C SER A 28 -6.00 -6.85 -0.56
N GLY A 29 -5.43 -7.21 0.58
CA GLY A 29 -4.80 -8.52 0.80
C GLY A 29 -5.79 -9.68 0.70
N LEU A 30 -7.00 -9.54 1.26
CA LEU A 30 -8.05 -10.56 1.18
C LEU A 30 -8.51 -10.83 -0.26
N THR A 31 -8.61 -9.80 -1.08
CA THR A 31 -9.07 -9.94 -2.47
C THR A 31 -7.98 -10.37 -3.43
N ASN A 32 -6.71 -10.21 -3.06
CA ASN A 32 -5.56 -10.42 -3.95
C ASN A 32 -5.44 -11.88 -4.42
N ILE A 33 -5.62 -12.84 -3.51
CA ILE A 33 -5.51 -14.29 -3.84
C ILE A 33 -6.58 -14.66 -4.87
N VAL A 34 -7.84 -14.33 -4.60
CA VAL A 34 -8.97 -14.64 -5.50
C VAL A 34 -8.79 -13.92 -6.83
N GLY A 35 -8.40 -12.64 -6.79
CA GLY A 35 -8.15 -11.83 -7.98
C GLY A 35 -7.03 -12.42 -8.85
N LEU A 36 -5.95 -12.91 -8.25
CA LEU A 36 -4.84 -13.51 -8.97
C LEU A 36 -5.26 -14.75 -9.75
N PHE A 37 -6.01 -15.67 -9.11
CA PHE A 37 -6.52 -16.88 -9.78
C PHE A 37 -7.51 -16.54 -10.89
N PHE A 38 -8.44 -15.62 -10.64
CA PHE A 38 -9.39 -15.17 -11.65
C PHE A 38 -8.69 -14.56 -12.87
N VAL A 39 -7.75 -13.66 -12.65
CA VAL A 39 -7.03 -12.99 -13.75
C VAL A 39 -6.15 -13.97 -14.51
N LYS A 40 -5.52 -14.93 -13.81
CA LYS A 40 -4.75 -16.00 -14.44
C LYS A 40 -5.60 -16.76 -15.48
N GLU A 41 -6.78 -17.21 -15.09
CA GLU A 41 -7.68 -17.96 -15.97
C GLU A 41 -8.27 -17.08 -17.06
N TYR A 42 -8.66 -15.85 -16.73
CA TYR A 42 -9.27 -14.93 -17.68
C TYR A 42 -8.31 -14.44 -18.80
N LEU A 43 -7.04 -14.23 -18.44
CA LEU A 43 -6.00 -13.78 -19.38
C LEU A 43 -5.15 -14.93 -19.97
N ASP A 44 -5.39 -16.18 -19.54
CA ASP A 44 -4.65 -17.38 -19.93
C ASP A 44 -3.14 -17.28 -19.61
N LEU A 45 -2.82 -16.82 -18.39
CA LEU A 45 -1.45 -16.59 -17.94
C LEU A 45 -0.83 -17.86 -17.35
N SER A 46 0.46 -18.09 -17.65
CA SER A 46 1.18 -19.22 -17.06
C SER A 46 1.51 -18.99 -15.57
N ALA A 47 1.56 -20.08 -14.79
CA ALA A 47 1.96 -20.02 -13.38
C ALA A 47 3.41 -19.52 -13.21
N ALA A 48 4.31 -19.89 -14.14
CA ALA A 48 5.70 -19.44 -14.12
C ALA A 48 5.81 -17.92 -14.34
N PHE A 49 5.01 -17.37 -15.27
CA PHE A 49 4.92 -15.93 -15.50
C PHE A 49 4.47 -15.18 -14.23
N LEU A 50 3.40 -15.67 -13.57
CA LEU A 50 2.89 -15.05 -12.33
C LEU A 50 3.89 -15.13 -11.17
N ALA A 51 4.61 -16.25 -11.04
CA ALA A 51 5.64 -16.39 -10.02
C ALA A 51 6.80 -15.39 -10.23
N GLY A 52 7.27 -15.25 -11.48
CA GLY A 52 8.28 -14.26 -11.85
C GLY A 52 7.81 -12.82 -11.60
N LEU A 53 6.57 -12.51 -11.96
CA LEU A 53 5.98 -11.19 -11.72
C LEU A 53 5.83 -10.89 -10.23
N GLY A 54 5.46 -11.89 -9.42
CA GLY A 54 5.37 -11.77 -7.96
C GLY A 54 6.71 -11.42 -7.31
N PHE A 55 7.82 -11.97 -7.83
CA PHE A 55 9.17 -11.59 -7.39
C PHE A 55 9.43 -10.10 -7.62
N TRP A 56 9.18 -9.59 -8.82
CA TRP A 56 9.38 -8.19 -9.15
C TRP A 56 8.45 -7.26 -8.38
N ALA A 57 7.20 -7.66 -8.17
CA ALA A 57 6.23 -6.93 -7.34
C ALA A 57 6.64 -6.85 -5.86
N GLY A 58 7.49 -7.76 -5.40
CA GLY A 58 8.06 -7.75 -4.05
C GLY A 58 9.20 -6.75 -3.85
N LEU A 59 9.88 -6.30 -4.92
CA LEU A 59 11.04 -5.40 -4.81
C LEU A 59 10.74 -4.06 -4.12
N PRO A 60 9.61 -3.38 -4.34
CA PRO A 60 9.29 -2.15 -3.63
C PRO A 60 9.33 -2.28 -2.11
N TRP A 61 9.00 -3.46 -1.58
CA TRP A 61 9.06 -3.74 -0.14
C TRP A 61 10.48 -3.75 0.42
N VAL A 62 11.46 -4.18 -0.38
CA VAL A 62 12.88 -4.14 0.00
C VAL A 62 13.35 -2.69 0.13
N LEU A 63 12.80 -1.79 -0.68
CA LEU A 63 13.11 -0.36 -0.65
C LEU A 63 12.43 0.39 0.50
N LYS A 64 11.60 -0.27 1.31
CA LYS A 64 10.87 0.36 2.42
C LYS A 64 11.82 1.05 3.42
N MET A 65 12.96 0.44 3.76
CA MET A 65 13.93 1.03 4.69
C MET A 65 14.53 2.34 4.18
N PRO A 66 15.17 2.41 2.99
CA PRO A 66 15.68 3.67 2.47
C PRO A 66 14.58 4.71 2.22
N LEU A 67 13.37 4.29 1.82
CA LEU A 67 12.23 5.19 1.68
C LEU A 67 11.81 5.80 3.01
N GLY A 68 11.86 5.03 4.12
CA GLY A 68 11.61 5.54 5.47
C GLY A 68 12.52 6.71 5.81
N HIS A 69 13.81 6.58 5.54
CA HIS A 69 14.77 7.66 5.75
C HIS A 69 14.45 8.90 4.88
N ILE A 70 14.06 8.70 3.63
CA ILE A 70 13.65 9.81 2.75
C ILE A 70 12.39 10.50 3.31
N VAL A 71 11.40 9.76 3.79
CA VAL A 71 10.20 10.31 4.41
C VAL A 71 10.54 11.17 5.62
N ASP A 72 11.49 10.75 6.45
CA ASP A 72 11.94 11.53 7.60
C ASP A 72 12.56 12.86 7.17
N LEU A 73 13.37 12.88 6.09
CA LEU A 73 13.97 14.09 5.55
C LEU A 73 12.94 15.07 4.98
N ILE A 74 11.88 14.55 4.35
CA ILE A 74 10.84 15.35 3.71
C ILE A 74 9.53 15.36 4.51
N TRP A 75 9.60 15.20 5.83
CA TRP A 75 8.45 15.06 6.73
C TRP A 75 7.33 16.09 6.50
N LYS A 76 7.70 17.32 6.14
CA LYS A 76 6.76 18.40 5.81
C LYS A 76 5.81 18.03 4.66
N PHE A 77 6.25 17.20 3.74
CA PHE A 77 5.52 16.82 2.52
C PHE A 77 4.88 15.41 2.59
N LYS A 78 4.82 14.80 3.78
CA LYS A 78 4.26 13.46 3.99
C LYS A 78 2.87 13.25 3.37
N SER A 79 2.00 14.26 3.45
CA SER A 79 0.66 14.19 2.85
C SER A 79 0.71 14.03 1.33
N ILE A 80 1.66 14.70 0.67
CA ILE A 80 1.84 14.62 -0.79
C ILE A 80 2.24 13.18 -1.17
N LEU A 81 3.12 12.54 -0.39
CA LEU A 81 3.54 11.17 -0.62
C LEU A 81 2.35 10.18 -0.52
N VAL A 82 1.48 10.38 0.49
CA VAL A 82 0.28 9.55 0.65
C VAL A 82 -0.66 9.72 -0.55
N PHE A 83 -0.93 10.96 -0.97
CA PHE A 83 -1.78 11.21 -2.13
C PHE A 83 -1.16 10.69 -3.43
N PHE A 84 0.14 10.83 -3.60
CA PHE A 84 0.85 10.30 -4.76
C PHE A 84 0.81 8.77 -4.80
N GLY A 85 1.03 8.11 -3.66
CA GLY A 85 0.87 6.66 -3.55
C GLY A 85 -0.56 6.21 -3.87
N ALA A 86 -1.58 6.91 -3.33
CA ALA A 86 -2.98 6.63 -3.64
C ALA A 86 -3.30 6.80 -5.13
N PHE A 87 -2.75 7.83 -5.76
CA PHE A 87 -2.91 8.09 -7.19
C PHE A 87 -2.32 6.97 -8.05
N ILE A 88 -1.11 6.51 -7.72
CA ILE A 88 -0.47 5.36 -8.40
C ILE A 88 -1.33 4.10 -8.26
N MET A 89 -1.84 3.81 -7.07
CA MET A 89 -2.72 2.66 -6.83
C MET A 89 -4.04 2.79 -7.61
N ALA A 90 -4.62 3.98 -7.69
CA ALA A 90 -5.82 4.24 -8.47
C ALA A 90 -5.58 3.98 -9.97
N ILE A 91 -4.46 4.44 -10.53
CA ILE A 91 -4.07 4.15 -11.92
C ILE A 91 -3.94 2.65 -12.14
N SER A 92 -3.24 1.95 -11.24
CA SER A 92 -3.11 0.49 -11.31
C SER A 92 -4.48 -0.20 -11.36
N SER A 93 -5.37 0.19 -10.46
CA SER A 93 -6.73 -0.36 -10.40
C SER A 93 -7.56 -0.05 -11.64
N LEU A 94 -7.42 1.15 -12.20
CA LEU A 94 -8.08 1.55 -13.45
C LEU A 94 -7.56 0.74 -14.63
N ILE A 95 -6.27 0.52 -14.76
CA ILE A 95 -5.67 -0.33 -15.80
C ILE A 95 -6.26 -1.74 -15.70
N MET A 96 -6.33 -2.31 -14.51
CA MET A 96 -6.89 -3.64 -14.31
C MET A 96 -8.39 -3.68 -14.64
N TYR A 97 -9.15 -2.67 -14.24
CA TYR A 97 -10.57 -2.55 -14.57
C TYR A 97 -10.78 -2.53 -16.09
N PHE A 98 -10.06 -1.68 -16.81
CA PHE A 98 -10.19 -1.60 -18.27
C PHE A 98 -9.72 -2.88 -18.98
N LEU A 99 -8.68 -3.53 -18.46
CA LEU A 99 -8.20 -4.81 -19.02
C LEU A 99 -9.25 -5.92 -18.90
N ILE A 100 -10.08 -5.90 -17.85
CA ILE A 100 -11.15 -6.87 -17.65
C ILE A 100 -12.42 -6.46 -18.42
N ALA A 101 -12.83 -5.20 -18.32
CA ALA A 101 -14.10 -4.71 -18.88
C ALA A 101 -14.02 -4.50 -20.40
N HIS A 102 -12.87 -4.05 -20.92
CA HIS A 102 -12.66 -3.68 -22.33
C HIS A 102 -11.44 -4.41 -22.92
N LYS A 103 -11.37 -5.73 -22.71
CA LYS A 103 -10.22 -6.56 -23.10
C LYS A 103 -9.82 -6.39 -24.56
N SER A 104 -10.79 -6.37 -25.48
CA SER A 104 -10.52 -6.26 -26.94
C SER A 104 -9.86 -4.93 -27.32
N GLU A 105 -10.28 -3.83 -26.71
CA GLU A 105 -9.74 -2.49 -26.99
C GLU A 105 -8.33 -2.33 -26.38
N MET A 106 -8.15 -2.82 -25.16
CA MET A 106 -6.85 -2.76 -24.49
C MET A 106 -5.78 -3.61 -25.20
N ILE A 107 -6.15 -4.81 -25.68
CA ILE A 107 -5.24 -5.69 -26.42
C ILE A 107 -4.87 -5.13 -27.80
N ALA A 108 -5.71 -4.29 -28.39
CA ALA A 108 -5.38 -3.60 -29.64
C ALA A 108 -4.21 -2.59 -29.49
N ILE A 109 -3.98 -2.09 -28.27
CA ILE A 109 -2.89 -1.13 -27.99
C ILE A 109 -1.63 -1.85 -27.54
N LEU A 110 -1.74 -2.75 -26.55
CA LEU A 110 -0.65 -3.53 -25.97
C LEU A 110 -1.15 -4.93 -25.58
N ASN A 111 -0.26 -5.93 -25.58
CA ASN A 111 -0.61 -7.27 -25.14
C ASN A 111 -1.15 -7.29 -23.71
N ALA A 112 -2.09 -8.20 -23.45
CA ALA A 112 -2.70 -8.37 -22.12
C ALA A 112 -1.67 -8.59 -21.00
N GLU A 113 -0.61 -9.38 -21.28
CA GLU A 113 0.50 -9.60 -20.34
C GLU A 113 1.19 -8.28 -19.96
N THR A 114 1.45 -7.40 -20.93
CA THR A 114 2.11 -6.11 -20.69
C THR A 114 1.26 -5.21 -19.79
N TRP A 115 -0.05 -5.10 -20.06
CA TRP A 115 -0.97 -4.35 -19.21
C TRP A 115 -1.03 -4.91 -17.80
N PHE A 116 -1.04 -6.23 -17.69
CA PHE A 116 -1.05 -6.91 -16.39
C PHE A 116 0.25 -6.66 -15.62
N ILE A 117 1.43 -6.71 -16.28
CA ILE A 117 2.71 -6.37 -15.68
C ILE A 117 2.69 -4.94 -15.14
N ILE A 118 2.29 -3.97 -15.97
CA ILE A 118 2.25 -2.55 -15.57
C ILE A 118 1.37 -2.38 -14.33
N SER A 119 0.15 -2.88 -14.36
CA SER A 119 -0.78 -2.79 -13.23
C SER A 119 -0.20 -3.44 -11.96
N THR A 120 0.31 -4.68 -12.08
CA THR A 120 0.82 -5.44 -10.94
C THR A 120 2.07 -4.84 -10.31
N LEU A 121 2.89 -4.12 -11.08
CA LEU A 121 4.08 -3.44 -10.55
C LEU A 121 3.78 -2.05 -9.96
N LEU A 122 2.80 -1.33 -10.53
CA LEU A 122 2.41 -0.02 -10.00
C LEU A 122 1.78 -0.11 -8.61
N ALA A 123 0.94 -1.10 -8.37
CA ALA A 123 0.22 -1.24 -7.10
C ALA A 123 1.15 -1.29 -5.87
N PRO A 124 2.18 -2.17 -5.81
CA PRO A 124 3.09 -2.22 -4.68
C PRO A 124 3.90 -0.93 -4.49
N ILE A 125 4.27 -0.24 -5.57
CA ILE A 125 4.99 1.05 -5.49
C ILE A 125 4.12 2.08 -4.76
N GLY A 126 2.87 2.24 -5.20
CA GLY A 126 1.93 3.16 -4.54
C GLY A 126 1.64 2.79 -3.10
N PHE A 127 1.50 1.48 -2.84
CA PHE A 127 1.25 0.96 -1.50
C PHE A 127 2.42 1.22 -0.55
N VAL A 128 3.66 0.91 -0.93
CA VAL A 128 4.84 1.08 -0.10
C VAL A 128 5.05 2.56 0.26
N LEU A 129 4.77 3.49 -0.65
CA LEU A 129 4.84 4.93 -0.36
C LEU A 129 3.87 5.34 0.75
N GLN A 130 2.65 4.82 0.76
CA GLN A 130 1.69 5.10 1.83
C GLN A 130 2.06 4.43 3.15
N ASP A 131 2.49 3.18 3.08
CA ASP A 131 2.82 2.35 4.22
C ASP A 131 4.01 2.90 5.01
N VAL A 132 5.05 3.37 4.33
CA VAL A 132 6.20 4.03 4.96
C VAL A 132 5.78 5.29 5.73
N VAL A 133 4.88 6.11 5.16
CA VAL A 133 4.36 7.29 5.86
C VAL A 133 3.48 6.89 7.04
N ALA A 134 2.67 5.83 6.91
CA ALA A 134 1.83 5.33 8.00
C ALA A 134 2.68 4.82 9.18
N ASP A 135 3.75 4.08 8.89
CA ASP A 135 4.69 3.62 9.91
C ASP A 135 5.34 4.78 10.64
N ALA A 136 5.84 5.79 9.91
CA ALA A 136 6.46 6.97 10.49
C ALA A 136 5.46 7.78 11.34
N LEU A 137 4.21 7.94 10.91
CA LEU A 137 3.15 8.59 11.69
C LEU A 137 2.84 7.82 12.97
N THR A 138 2.81 6.49 12.90
CA THR A 138 2.57 5.62 14.05
C THR A 138 3.70 5.75 15.06
N ALA A 139 4.95 5.73 14.62
CA ALA A 139 6.12 5.91 15.48
C ALA A 139 6.11 7.26 16.20
N VAL A 140 5.84 8.36 15.49
CA VAL A 140 5.74 9.70 16.07
C VAL A 140 4.59 9.78 17.11
N SER A 141 3.43 9.22 16.77
CA SER A 141 2.28 9.22 17.69
C SER A 141 2.58 8.44 18.97
N TYR A 142 3.30 7.32 18.86
CA TYR A 142 3.69 6.51 19.99
C TYR A 142 4.71 7.20 20.88
N THR A 143 5.74 7.82 20.32
CA THR A 143 6.78 8.54 21.08
C THR A 143 6.22 9.70 21.88
N HIS A 144 5.27 10.46 21.32
CA HIS A 144 4.57 11.54 22.04
C HIS A 144 3.68 11.04 23.19
N LEU A 145 3.25 9.77 23.18
CA LEU A 145 2.45 9.17 24.24
C LEU A 145 3.30 8.62 25.38
N THR A 146 4.52 8.15 25.07
CA THR A 146 5.39 7.43 26.01
C THR A 146 6.44 8.31 26.66
N LEU A 147 6.68 9.52 26.13
CA LEU A 147 7.57 10.48 26.78
C LEU A 147 6.94 10.88 28.13
N PRO A 148 7.55 10.52 29.28
CA PRO A 148 7.09 11.00 30.56
C PRO A 148 7.24 12.52 30.58
N THR A 149 6.16 13.22 30.90
CA THR A 149 6.21 14.63 31.32
C THR A 149 6.85 14.69 32.70
N THR A 150 8.10 14.27 32.83
CA THR A 150 8.88 14.58 34.03
C THR A 150 9.19 16.07 33.94
N ALA A 151 8.35 16.85 34.62
CA ALA A 151 8.75 18.18 35.05
C ALA A 151 10.03 17.97 35.87
N TYR A 152 11.15 18.39 35.32
CA TYR A 152 12.33 18.58 36.13
C TYR A 152 12.05 19.77 37.05
N VAL A 153 11.83 19.46 38.33
CA VAL A 153 11.84 20.43 39.43
C VAL A 153 13.29 20.73 39.77
#